data_b3f041a3eb5361c07194733f1468f504
#
_entry.id   b3f041a3eb5361c07194733f1468f504
#
_cell.length_a   1.000
_cell.length_b   1.000
_cell.length_c   1.000
_cell.angle_alpha   90.00
_cell.angle_beta   90.00
_cell.angle_gamma   90.00
#
_symmetry.space_group_name_H-M   'P 1'
#
loop_
_entity.id
_entity.type
_entity.pdbx_description
1 polymer ?
#
loop_
_entity_poly.entity_id
_entity_poly.type
_entity_poly.pdbx_seq_one_letter_code
_entity_poly.pdbx_strand_id
1 'polypeptide(L)'
;DSSTSRGLGDVYKRQVFDEIRNIFAETNEAKLRGYGKGRFSFNVPGGRCESCQGDGVHKIEMHFLPDVYVPCEVCKGKRYNHETLEIKFKGKTISDVLDMTVEEALEFFDKVPKIKNKMQTLYDVGLGYIKLGQSSTTLSGGEAQRVKLATELSKRATGKTLYILDEPTTGLHIADVHRLVDILQRLVDTGNTAIVIEHNLDLIKTCDHIIDLGPEGGDAGGEIVAVGTPEQVCKNEKSYTGLFLRKYLEK
;
A
#
# COMPACT_ATOMS: atom_id res chain seq x y z
N ASP A 1 12.76 23.02 -3.92
CA ASP A 1 12.62 22.14 -2.74
C ASP A 1 11.80 20.91 -3.10
N SER A 2 12.48 19.88 -3.61
CA SER A 2 11.89 18.57 -3.97
C SER A 2 11.68 17.63 -2.77
N SER A 3 11.57 18.18 -1.56
CA SER A 3 11.50 17.37 -0.31
C SER A 3 10.08 17.10 0.22
N THR A 4 9.02 17.52 -0.45
CA THR A 4 7.67 17.57 0.13
C THR A 4 6.66 16.55 -0.38
N SER A 5 7.03 15.60 -1.23
CA SER A 5 6.10 14.52 -1.64
C SER A 5 6.33 13.20 -0.89
N ARG A 6 6.62 13.28 0.39
CA ARG A 6 6.80 12.08 1.23
C ARG A 6 5.47 11.70 1.87
N GLY A 7 4.58 11.09 1.07
CA GLY A 7 3.32 10.57 1.58
C GLY A 7 3.51 9.46 2.62
N LEU A 8 2.47 9.19 3.42
CA LEU A 8 2.43 8.12 4.44
C LEU A 8 2.86 6.73 3.91
N GLY A 9 2.69 6.46 2.60
CA GLY A 9 3.20 5.27 1.94
C GLY A 9 4.73 5.12 2.03
N ASP A 10 5.46 6.23 1.99
CA ASP A 10 6.91 6.24 2.16
C ASP A 10 7.34 5.87 3.59
N VAL A 11 6.54 6.21 4.60
CA VAL A 11 6.85 5.91 6.01
C VAL A 11 6.81 4.40 6.25
N TYR A 12 5.78 3.71 5.74
CA TYR A 12 5.65 2.26 5.92
C TYR A 12 6.74 1.50 5.15
N LYS A 13 6.96 1.87 3.88
CA LYS A 13 8.04 1.30 3.07
C LYS A 13 9.40 1.54 3.72
N ARG A 14 9.65 2.72 4.32
CA ARG A 14 10.89 2.99 5.06
C ARG A 14 11.06 2.09 6.27
N GLN A 15 10.02 1.89 7.07
CA GLN A 15 10.12 1.04 8.26
C GLN A 15 10.45 -0.42 7.91
N VAL A 16 9.93 -0.93 6.80
CA VAL A 16 10.29 -2.25 6.29
C VAL A 16 11.71 -2.26 5.76
N PHE A 17 12.07 -1.24 4.98
CA PHE A 17 13.41 -1.10 4.40
C PHE A 17 14.49 -0.92 5.46
N ASP A 18 14.18 -0.29 6.59
CA ASP A 18 15.12 -0.16 7.71
C ASP A 18 15.52 -1.54 8.26
N GLU A 19 14.56 -2.46 8.41
CA GLU A 19 14.83 -3.82 8.86
C GLU A 19 15.60 -4.63 7.79
N ILE A 20 15.25 -4.48 6.50
CA ILE A 20 15.98 -5.13 5.40
C ILE A 20 17.44 -4.66 5.36
N ARG A 21 17.68 -3.34 5.48
CA ARG A 21 19.04 -2.78 5.51
C ARG A 21 19.86 -3.30 6.70
N ASN A 22 19.23 -3.46 7.87
CA ASN A 22 19.87 -4.05 9.03
C ASN A 22 20.32 -5.47 8.74
N ILE A 23 19.49 -6.30 8.12
CA ILE A 23 19.84 -7.70 7.78
C ILE A 23 21.05 -7.74 6.82
N PHE A 24 21.07 -6.89 5.79
CA PHE A 24 22.22 -6.83 4.88
C PHE A 24 23.49 -6.37 5.59
N ALA A 25 23.40 -5.37 6.49
CA ALA A 25 24.54 -4.91 7.29
C ALA A 25 25.05 -5.98 8.28
N GLU A 26 24.19 -6.89 8.72
CA GLU A 26 24.55 -7.98 9.62
C GLU A 26 25.21 -9.20 8.93
N THR A 27 25.23 -9.24 7.60
CA THR A 27 25.92 -10.29 6.86
C THR A 27 27.42 -10.28 7.16
N ASN A 28 28.06 -11.45 7.16
CA ASN A 28 29.49 -11.57 7.44
C ASN A 28 30.34 -10.73 6.49
N GLU A 29 29.99 -10.70 5.22
CA GLU A 29 30.70 -9.97 4.19
C GLU A 29 30.57 -8.45 4.38
N ALA A 30 29.39 -7.95 4.73
CA ALA A 30 29.18 -6.53 5.05
C ALA A 30 30.01 -6.11 6.28
N LYS A 31 30.03 -6.94 7.35
CA LYS A 31 30.82 -6.70 8.56
C LYS A 31 32.34 -6.67 8.27
N LEU A 32 32.83 -7.61 7.45
CA LEU A 32 34.24 -7.65 7.05
C LEU A 32 34.67 -6.39 6.29
N ARG A 33 33.76 -5.80 5.50
CA ARG A 33 33.99 -4.56 4.74
C ARG A 33 33.65 -3.29 5.52
N GLY A 34 33.19 -3.40 6.76
CA GLY A 34 32.77 -2.25 7.59
C GLY A 34 31.50 -1.55 7.06
N TYR A 35 30.62 -2.26 6.33
CA TYR A 35 29.41 -1.70 5.75
C TYR A 35 28.29 -1.66 6.78
N GLY A 36 27.93 -0.45 7.22
CA GLY A 36 26.77 -0.23 8.06
C GLY A 36 25.46 -0.12 7.25
N LYS A 37 24.31 -0.05 7.93
CA LYS A 37 22.98 0.03 7.31
C LYS A 37 22.81 1.16 6.29
N GLY A 38 23.55 2.28 6.46
CA GLY A 38 23.53 3.41 5.52
C GLY A 38 24.02 3.02 4.12
N ARG A 39 24.94 2.06 4.02
CA ARG A 39 25.46 1.55 2.74
C ARG A 39 24.35 0.95 1.86
N PHE A 40 23.35 0.35 2.47
CA PHE A 40 22.23 -0.29 1.80
C PHE A 40 21.02 0.65 1.61
N SER A 41 21.22 1.97 1.75
CA SER A 41 20.22 2.99 1.43
C SER A 41 20.48 3.58 0.04
N PHE A 42 19.46 3.60 -0.80
CA PHE A 42 19.55 4.28 -2.11
C PHE A 42 19.36 5.82 -1.99
N ASN A 43 18.99 6.32 -0.80
CA ASN A 43 18.83 7.77 -0.57
C ASN A 43 20.08 8.45 0.02
N VAL A 44 21.07 7.67 0.43
CA VAL A 44 22.26 8.19 1.14
C VAL A 44 23.51 7.90 0.29
N PRO A 45 24.46 8.85 0.17
CA PRO A 45 25.74 8.62 -0.50
C PRO A 45 26.51 7.45 0.10
N GLY A 46 27.38 6.84 -0.70
CA GLY A 46 28.29 5.78 -0.28
C GLY A 46 27.90 4.40 -0.82
N GLY A 47 26.61 4.02 -0.83
CA GLY A 47 26.17 2.73 -1.37
C GLY A 47 25.31 2.82 -2.62
N ARG A 48 24.70 3.97 -2.84
CA ARG A 48 23.86 4.25 -4.01
C ARG A 48 24.71 4.46 -5.28
N CYS A 49 24.07 4.33 -6.42
CA CYS A 49 24.66 4.79 -7.68
C CYS A 49 24.70 6.32 -7.70
N GLU A 50 25.88 6.92 -7.78
CA GLU A 50 26.00 8.38 -7.76
C GLU A 50 25.58 9.03 -9.08
N SER A 51 25.60 8.29 -10.20
CA SER A 51 25.12 8.81 -11.50
C SER A 51 23.64 9.17 -11.48
N CYS A 52 22.79 8.28 -10.95
CA CYS A 52 21.34 8.50 -10.83
C CYS A 52 20.89 8.82 -9.38
N GLN A 53 21.85 9.02 -8.47
CA GLN A 53 21.60 9.31 -7.05
C GLN A 53 20.67 8.32 -6.33
N GLY A 54 20.61 7.07 -6.83
CA GLY A 54 19.78 6.00 -6.29
C GLY A 54 18.40 5.84 -6.92
N ASP A 55 18.03 6.66 -7.88
CA ASP A 55 16.71 6.58 -8.54
C ASP A 55 16.61 5.40 -9.52
N GLY A 56 17.75 4.92 -10.03
CA GLY A 56 17.81 3.84 -11.02
C GLY A 56 17.47 4.31 -12.44
N VAL A 57 16.96 5.51 -12.58
CA VAL A 57 16.55 6.14 -13.85
C VAL A 57 17.02 7.58 -13.91
N HIS A 58 17.12 8.12 -15.12
CA HIS A 58 17.28 9.55 -15.37
C HIS A 58 15.97 10.11 -15.90
N LYS A 59 15.49 11.18 -15.28
CA LYS A 59 14.33 11.93 -15.74
C LYS A 59 14.75 12.91 -16.81
N ILE A 60 14.14 12.82 -17.99
CA ILE A 60 14.30 13.78 -19.09
C ILE A 60 13.05 14.64 -19.13
N GLU A 61 13.17 15.89 -18.72
CA GLU A 61 12.06 16.84 -18.73
C GLU A 61 11.79 17.31 -20.14
N MET A 62 10.54 17.24 -20.58
CA MET A 62 10.09 17.70 -21.87
C MET A 62 9.08 18.84 -21.70
N HIS A 63 9.35 20.00 -22.31
CA HIS A 63 8.54 21.21 -22.12
C HIS A 63 7.07 21.08 -22.54
N PHE A 64 6.73 20.19 -23.48
CA PHE A 64 5.37 20.04 -24.02
C PHE A 64 4.83 18.60 -24.00
N LEU A 65 5.60 17.65 -23.49
CA LEU A 65 5.25 16.23 -23.42
C LEU A 65 5.47 15.72 -21.99
N PRO A 66 4.85 14.60 -21.60
CA PRO A 66 5.14 13.96 -20.32
C PRO A 66 6.64 13.64 -20.18
N ASP A 67 7.16 13.77 -18.98
CA ASP A 67 8.54 13.44 -18.67
C ASP A 67 8.86 12.00 -19.02
N VAL A 68 10.04 11.77 -19.62
CA VAL A 68 10.52 10.44 -19.99
C VAL A 68 11.54 9.97 -18.97
N TYR A 69 11.39 8.72 -18.50
CA TYR A 69 12.30 8.08 -17.56
C TYR A 69 13.12 7.02 -18.29
N VAL A 70 14.44 7.21 -18.35
CA VAL A 70 15.38 6.31 -19.02
C VAL A 70 16.21 5.57 -17.97
N PRO A 71 16.38 4.23 -18.03
CA PRO A 71 17.24 3.50 -17.12
C PRO A 71 18.64 4.08 -17.06
N CYS A 72 19.20 4.20 -15.86
CA CYS A 72 20.57 4.67 -15.66
C CYS A 72 21.55 3.70 -16.30
N GLU A 73 22.40 4.17 -17.21
CA GLU A 73 23.38 3.34 -17.93
C GLU A 73 24.45 2.74 -17.02
N VAL A 74 24.78 3.44 -15.92
CA VAL A 74 25.82 2.99 -14.97
C VAL A 74 25.33 1.84 -14.12
N CYS A 75 24.17 1.98 -13.45
CA CYS A 75 23.65 0.93 -12.57
C CYS A 75 22.60 0.04 -13.23
N LYS A 76 22.20 0.33 -14.47
CA LYS A 76 21.18 -0.44 -15.23
C LYS A 76 19.90 -0.67 -14.44
N GLY A 77 19.42 0.38 -13.77
CA GLY A 77 18.21 0.33 -12.93
C GLY A 77 18.42 -0.20 -11.52
N LYS A 78 19.59 -0.72 -11.15
CA LYS A 78 19.83 -1.40 -9.86
C LYS A 78 19.95 -0.44 -8.66
N ARG A 79 20.05 0.87 -8.86
CA ARG A 79 20.09 1.93 -7.85
C ARG A 79 21.34 1.99 -6.97
N TYR A 80 22.13 0.94 -6.89
CA TYR A 80 23.33 0.82 -6.04
C TYR A 80 24.61 0.74 -6.87
N ASN A 81 25.73 1.03 -6.24
CA ASN A 81 27.03 0.83 -6.84
C ASN A 81 27.42 -0.66 -6.81
N HIS A 82 28.42 -1.02 -7.60
CA HIS A 82 28.86 -2.40 -7.77
C HIS A 82 29.28 -3.07 -6.45
N GLU A 83 30.04 -2.37 -5.62
CA GLU A 83 30.51 -2.88 -4.34
C GLU A 83 29.38 -3.24 -3.36
N THR A 84 28.31 -2.45 -3.32
CA THR A 84 27.13 -2.74 -2.50
C THR A 84 26.37 -3.96 -3.01
N LEU A 85 26.36 -4.15 -4.35
CA LEU A 85 25.67 -5.29 -4.99
C LEU A 85 26.45 -6.61 -4.87
N GLU A 86 27.69 -6.58 -4.44
CA GLU A 86 28.44 -7.81 -4.10
C GLU A 86 27.90 -8.47 -2.82
N ILE A 87 27.37 -7.67 -1.89
CA ILE A 87 26.79 -8.20 -0.65
C ILE A 87 25.49 -8.92 -0.93
N LYS A 88 25.38 -10.16 -0.48
CA LYS A 88 24.19 -11.00 -0.68
C LYS A 88 23.64 -11.52 0.65
N PHE A 89 22.32 -11.54 0.76
CA PHE A 89 21.59 -12.24 1.79
C PHE A 89 20.74 -13.35 1.15
N LYS A 90 20.88 -14.60 1.58
CA LYS A 90 20.24 -15.77 0.94
C LYS A 90 20.41 -15.80 -0.60
N GLY A 91 21.59 -15.40 -1.10
CA GLY A 91 21.91 -15.38 -2.52
C GLY A 91 21.35 -14.20 -3.33
N LYS A 92 20.59 -13.30 -2.72
CA LYS A 92 19.99 -12.10 -3.34
C LYS A 92 20.71 -10.84 -2.91
N THR A 93 20.90 -9.90 -3.85
CA THR A 93 21.39 -8.55 -3.58
C THR A 93 20.27 -7.67 -3.03
N ILE A 94 20.63 -6.51 -2.46
CA ILE A 94 19.61 -5.53 -2.01
C ILE A 94 18.74 -5.04 -3.19
N SER A 95 19.30 -4.96 -4.40
CA SER A 95 18.54 -4.59 -5.59
C SER A 95 17.53 -5.67 -5.98
N ASP A 96 17.92 -6.96 -5.91
CA ASP A 96 16.99 -8.06 -6.18
C ASP A 96 15.82 -8.05 -5.19
N VAL A 97 16.07 -7.70 -3.93
CA VAL A 97 15.01 -7.55 -2.91
C VAL A 97 14.09 -6.38 -3.22
N LEU A 98 14.60 -5.26 -3.75
CA LEU A 98 13.75 -4.15 -4.20
C LEU A 98 12.81 -4.55 -5.35
N ASP A 99 13.26 -5.47 -6.21
CA ASP A 99 12.48 -5.94 -7.35
C ASP A 99 11.44 -7.01 -6.98
N MET A 100 11.53 -7.60 -5.78
CA MET A 100 10.54 -8.56 -5.29
C MET A 100 9.19 -7.89 -5.10
N THR A 101 8.12 -8.63 -5.41
CA THR A 101 6.76 -8.31 -4.96
C THR A 101 6.64 -8.53 -3.45
N VAL A 102 5.59 -7.99 -2.83
CA VAL A 102 5.27 -8.25 -1.42
C VAL A 102 5.07 -9.74 -1.17
N GLU A 103 4.45 -10.46 -2.11
CA GLU A 103 4.21 -11.90 -2.02
C GLU A 103 5.53 -12.69 -2.04
N GLU A 104 6.42 -12.42 -2.99
CA GLU A 104 7.76 -13.02 -3.06
C GLU A 104 8.61 -12.70 -1.81
N ALA A 105 8.47 -11.47 -1.28
CA ALA A 105 9.17 -11.06 -0.07
C ALA A 105 8.67 -11.78 1.19
N LEU A 106 7.37 -12.12 1.26
CA LEU A 106 6.81 -12.93 2.35
C LEU A 106 7.48 -14.30 2.44
N GLU A 107 7.67 -14.96 1.29
CA GLU A 107 8.36 -16.25 1.23
C GLU A 107 9.85 -16.10 1.54
N PHE A 108 10.49 -15.09 0.96
CA PHE A 108 11.93 -14.86 1.14
C PHE A 108 12.31 -14.55 2.59
N PHE A 109 11.48 -13.76 3.29
CA PHE A 109 11.69 -13.36 4.69
C PHE A 109 10.88 -14.19 5.69
N ASP A 110 10.49 -15.41 5.37
CA ASP A 110 9.66 -16.30 6.21
C ASP A 110 10.19 -16.46 7.65
N LYS A 111 11.53 -16.50 7.81
CA LYS A 111 12.23 -16.64 9.10
C LYS A 111 12.56 -15.32 9.79
N VAL A 112 12.06 -14.20 9.28
CA VAL A 112 12.29 -12.86 9.85
C VAL A 112 10.96 -12.23 10.27
N PRO A 113 10.47 -12.50 11.50
CA PRO A 113 9.12 -12.14 11.92
C PRO A 113 8.81 -10.65 11.76
N LYS A 114 9.78 -9.77 12.05
CA LYS A 114 9.61 -8.32 11.95
C LYS A 114 9.27 -7.86 10.52
N ILE A 115 9.91 -8.43 9.51
CA ILE A 115 9.64 -8.11 8.10
C ILE A 115 8.38 -8.84 7.66
N LYS A 116 8.26 -10.14 7.97
CA LYS A 116 7.12 -10.96 7.60
C LYS A 116 5.79 -10.35 8.04
N ASN A 117 5.67 -9.94 9.30
CA ASN A 117 4.43 -9.35 9.82
C ASN A 117 4.02 -8.08 9.04
N LYS A 118 4.99 -7.23 8.71
CA LYS A 118 4.72 -6.02 7.92
C LYS A 118 4.34 -6.36 6.47
N MET A 119 5.03 -7.32 5.84
CA MET A 119 4.68 -7.79 4.49
C MET A 119 3.30 -8.44 4.47
N GLN A 120 2.97 -9.22 5.51
CA GLN A 120 1.65 -9.84 5.64
C GLN A 120 0.54 -8.79 5.68
N THR A 121 0.73 -7.69 6.42
CA THR A 121 -0.26 -6.61 6.45
C THR A 121 -0.46 -5.97 5.07
N LEU A 122 0.61 -5.79 4.28
CA LEU A 122 0.48 -5.30 2.89
C LEU A 122 -0.23 -6.31 1.99
N TYR A 123 0.08 -7.59 2.15
CA TYR A 123 -0.57 -8.66 1.40
C TYR A 123 -2.06 -8.75 1.73
N ASP A 124 -2.41 -8.65 3.01
CA ASP A 124 -3.79 -8.71 3.49
C ASP A 124 -4.66 -7.59 2.90
N VAL A 125 -4.10 -6.38 2.71
CA VAL A 125 -4.82 -5.27 2.05
C VAL A 125 -4.85 -5.37 0.51
N GLY A 126 -4.50 -6.53 -0.08
CA GLY A 126 -4.53 -6.75 -1.52
C GLY A 126 -3.38 -6.10 -2.29
N LEU A 127 -2.23 -5.86 -1.63
CA LEU A 127 -1.04 -5.26 -2.25
C LEU A 127 0.10 -6.28 -2.48
N GLY A 128 -0.24 -7.58 -2.61
CA GLY A 128 0.72 -8.65 -2.82
C GLY A 128 1.59 -8.49 -4.07
N TYR A 129 1.02 -7.91 -5.12
CA TYR A 129 1.67 -7.72 -6.43
C TYR A 129 2.62 -6.52 -6.50
N ILE A 130 2.59 -5.60 -5.53
CA ILE A 130 3.41 -4.38 -5.55
C ILE A 130 4.86 -4.74 -5.25
N LYS A 131 5.79 -4.18 -6.04
CA LYS A 131 7.22 -4.31 -5.77
C LYS A 131 7.65 -3.47 -4.58
N LEU A 132 8.57 -4.01 -3.77
CA LEU A 132 9.12 -3.31 -2.60
C LEU A 132 9.79 -1.98 -2.98
N GLY A 133 10.51 -1.95 -4.11
CA GLY A 133 11.19 -0.77 -4.63
C GLY A 133 10.32 0.17 -5.44
N GLN A 134 9.01 -0.12 -5.62
CA GLN A 134 8.13 0.75 -6.39
C GLN A 134 8.01 2.14 -5.76
N SER A 135 8.11 3.18 -6.58
CA SER A 135 7.94 4.58 -6.12
C SER A 135 6.51 4.82 -5.66
N SER A 136 6.34 5.63 -4.61
CA SER A 136 5.00 6.05 -4.15
C SER A 136 4.25 6.89 -5.20
N THR A 137 4.97 7.55 -6.09
CA THR A 137 4.37 8.36 -7.19
C THR A 137 3.76 7.52 -8.30
N THR A 138 4.07 6.23 -8.37
CA THR A 138 3.50 5.29 -9.36
C THR A 138 2.32 4.50 -8.83
N LEU A 139 1.95 4.70 -7.56
CA LEU A 139 0.78 4.07 -6.96
C LEU A 139 -0.49 4.80 -7.40
N SER A 140 -1.53 4.04 -7.72
CA SER A 140 -2.88 4.57 -7.90
C SER A 140 -3.42 5.13 -6.58
N GLY A 141 -4.48 5.95 -6.63
CA GLY A 141 -5.13 6.49 -5.43
C GLY A 141 -5.57 5.40 -4.45
N GLY A 142 -6.20 4.34 -4.97
CA GLY A 142 -6.63 3.20 -4.15
C GLY A 142 -5.46 2.41 -3.53
N GLU A 143 -4.35 2.20 -4.27
CA GLU A 143 -3.16 1.57 -3.72
C GLU A 143 -2.52 2.40 -2.61
N ALA A 144 -2.44 3.72 -2.79
CA ALA A 144 -1.93 4.64 -1.78
C ALA A 144 -2.78 4.63 -0.50
N GLN A 145 -4.12 4.57 -0.63
CA GLN A 145 -5.03 4.41 0.51
C GLN A 145 -4.80 3.09 1.24
N ARG A 146 -4.68 1.98 0.52
CA ARG A 146 -4.42 0.65 1.13
C ARG A 146 -3.07 0.58 1.83
N VAL A 147 -2.03 1.24 1.31
CA VAL A 147 -0.74 1.37 2.04
C VAL A 147 -0.92 2.15 3.35
N LYS A 148 -1.74 3.22 3.36
CA LYS A 148 -2.09 3.93 4.60
C LYS A 148 -2.83 3.02 5.57
N LEU A 149 -3.82 2.27 5.08
CA LEU A 149 -4.58 1.31 5.88
C LEU A 149 -3.65 0.25 6.50
N ALA A 150 -2.73 -0.34 5.73
CA ALA A 150 -1.73 -1.27 6.24
C ALA A 150 -0.85 -0.63 7.32
N THR A 151 -0.51 0.64 7.17
CA THR A 151 0.25 1.39 8.19
C THR A 151 -0.52 1.51 9.50
N GLU A 152 -1.80 1.84 9.43
CA GLU A 152 -2.66 1.95 10.62
C GLU A 152 -2.87 0.59 11.29
N LEU A 153 -3.11 -0.46 10.53
CA LEU A 153 -3.24 -1.83 11.02
C LEU A 153 -2.00 -2.35 11.76
N SER A 154 -0.82 -1.89 11.35
CA SER A 154 0.43 -2.28 12.01
C SER A 154 0.67 -1.57 13.34
N LYS A 155 -0.12 -0.53 13.67
CA LYS A 155 -0.07 0.18 14.95
C LYS A 155 -0.87 -0.54 16.01
N ARG A 156 -0.53 -0.28 17.29
CA ARG A 156 -1.35 -0.75 18.40
C ARG A 156 -2.71 -0.02 18.39
N ALA A 157 -3.79 -0.78 18.33
CA ALA A 157 -5.14 -0.23 18.36
C ALA A 157 -5.38 0.55 19.66
N THR A 158 -5.95 1.76 19.54
CA THR A 158 -6.34 2.60 20.68
C THR A 158 -7.83 2.53 20.99
N GLY A 159 -8.64 1.98 20.05
CA GLY A 159 -10.09 1.89 20.16
C GLY A 159 -10.82 3.25 20.12
N LYS A 160 -10.17 4.32 19.62
CA LYS A 160 -10.71 5.70 19.58
C LYS A 160 -10.39 6.42 18.28
N THR A 161 -10.17 5.67 17.19
CA THR A 161 -9.81 6.25 15.90
C THR A 161 -11.00 6.22 14.96
N LEU A 162 -11.24 7.33 14.26
CA LEU A 162 -12.17 7.40 13.13
C LEU A 162 -11.38 7.27 11.84
N TYR A 163 -11.69 6.26 11.05
CA TYR A 163 -11.15 6.05 9.70
C TYR A 163 -12.17 6.52 8.67
N ILE A 164 -11.73 7.34 7.73
CA ILE A 164 -12.54 7.76 6.59
C ILE A 164 -11.84 7.23 5.33
N LEU A 165 -12.53 6.39 4.59
CA LEU A 165 -12.01 5.70 3.40
C LEU A 165 -12.91 6.08 2.22
N ASP A 166 -12.27 6.47 1.12
CA ASP A 166 -12.94 6.85 -0.11
C ASP A 166 -12.62 5.83 -1.19
N GLU A 167 -13.65 5.11 -1.64
CA GLU A 167 -13.58 4.03 -2.64
C GLU A 167 -12.40 3.04 -2.44
N PRO A 168 -12.20 2.45 -1.25
CA PRO A 168 -11.03 1.61 -0.99
C PRO A 168 -11.02 0.30 -1.80
N THR A 169 -12.14 -0.08 -2.43
CA THR A 169 -12.23 -1.28 -3.30
C THR A 169 -11.82 -1.00 -4.74
N THR A 170 -11.55 0.26 -5.11
CA THR A 170 -11.18 0.62 -6.48
C THR A 170 -9.94 -0.14 -6.96
N GLY A 171 -10.08 -0.83 -8.10
CA GLY A 171 -9.01 -1.64 -8.71
C GLY A 171 -8.71 -2.95 -8.00
N LEU A 172 -9.55 -3.40 -7.06
CA LEU A 172 -9.44 -4.71 -6.42
C LEU A 172 -10.16 -5.81 -7.20
N HIS A 173 -9.57 -7.00 -7.20
CA HIS A 173 -10.27 -8.22 -7.56
C HIS A 173 -11.23 -8.63 -6.43
N ILE A 174 -12.30 -9.34 -6.75
CA ILE A 174 -13.34 -9.75 -5.77
C ILE A 174 -12.78 -10.44 -4.52
N ALA A 175 -11.76 -11.30 -4.68
CA ALA A 175 -11.11 -11.99 -3.56
C ALA A 175 -10.38 -11.01 -2.61
N ASP A 176 -9.85 -9.92 -3.15
CA ASP A 176 -9.15 -8.89 -2.37
C ASP A 176 -10.15 -7.95 -1.68
N VAL A 177 -11.35 -7.76 -2.27
CA VAL A 177 -12.46 -7.05 -1.61
C VAL A 177 -12.86 -7.76 -0.32
N HIS A 178 -12.99 -9.08 -0.34
CA HIS A 178 -13.34 -9.86 0.87
C HIS A 178 -12.25 -9.73 1.95
N ARG A 179 -10.97 -9.79 1.57
CA ARG A 179 -9.86 -9.56 2.50
C ARG A 179 -9.91 -8.16 3.12
N LEU A 180 -10.23 -7.14 2.29
CA LEU A 180 -10.36 -5.77 2.77
C LEU A 180 -11.52 -5.65 3.77
N VAL A 181 -12.66 -6.30 3.51
CA VAL A 181 -13.79 -6.37 4.44
C VAL A 181 -13.37 -6.96 5.78
N ASP A 182 -12.68 -8.12 5.79
CA ASP A 182 -12.20 -8.77 7.01
C ASP A 182 -11.28 -7.84 7.84
N ILE A 183 -10.49 -7.03 7.14
CA ILE A 183 -9.59 -6.08 7.76
C ILE A 183 -10.36 -4.92 8.39
N LEU A 184 -11.34 -4.36 7.68
CA LEU A 184 -12.19 -3.29 8.19
C LEU A 184 -12.98 -3.76 9.41
N GLN A 185 -13.52 -4.97 9.37
CA GLN A 185 -14.21 -5.57 10.53
C GLN A 185 -13.27 -5.68 11.73
N ARG A 186 -12.06 -6.21 11.56
CA ARG A 186 -11.06 -6.27 12.65
C ARG A 186 -10.72 -4.89 13.22
N LEU A 187 -10.67 -3.83 12.39
CA LEU A 187 -10.45 -2.46 12.87
C LEU A 187 -11.62 -1.98 13.75
N VAL A 188 -12.85 -2.25 13.33
CA VAL A 188 -14.05 -1.88 14.07
C VAL A 188 -14.16 -2.69 15.36
N ASP A 189 -13.90 -4.00 15.34
CA ASP A 189 -13.92 -4.89 16.51
C ASP A 189 -12.93 -4.45 17.61
N THR A 190 -11.88 -3.74 17.26
CA THR A 190 -10.95 -3.14 18.22
C THR A 190 -11.44 -1.83 18.83
N GLY A 191 -12.71 -1.44 18.58
CA GLY A 191 -13.38 -0.27 19.17
C GLY A 191 -13.24 1.01 18.34
N ASN A 192 -12.71 0.92 17.11
CA ASN A 192 -12.62 2.06 16.21
C ASN A 192 -13.93 2.24 15.41
N THR A 193 -14.04 3.36 14.70
CA THR A 193 -15.16 3.65 13.77
C THR A 193 -14.60 3.79 12.36
N ALA A 194 -15.26 3.19 11.38
CA ALA A 194 -14.93 3.34 9.96
C ALA A 194 -16.12 3.96 9.22
N ILE A 195 -15.88 5.03 8.48
CA ILE A 195 -16.80 5.60 7.49
C ILE A 195 -16.20 5.29 6.12
N VAL A 196 -16.96 4.61 5.28
CA VAL A 196 -16.51 4.17 3.95
C VAL A 196 -17.47 4.72 2.91
N ILE A 197 -16.93 5.48 1.96
CA ILE A 197 -17.65 5.91 0.76
C ILE A 197 -17.41 4.82 -0.27
N GLU A 198 -18.49 4.14 -0.72
CA GLU A 198 -18.35 2.97 -1.58
C GLU A 198 -19.58 2.71 -2.45
N HIS A 199 -19.33 2.01 -3.56
CA HIS A 199 -20.34 1.53 -4.49
C HIS A 199 -20.33 -0.01 -4.64
N ASN A 200 -19.34 -0.67 -4.04
CA ASN A 200 -19.21 -2.11 -4.08
C ASN A 200 -20.19 -2.79 -3.11
N LEU A 201 -21.15 -3.53 -3.66
CA LEU A 201 -22.20 -4.18 -2.87
C LEU A 201 -21.68 -5.29 -1.94
N ASP A 202 -20.55 -5.92 -2.26
CA ASP A 202 -19.94 -6.93 -1.40
C ASP A 202 -19.39 -6.33 -0.11
N LEU A 203 -18.94 -5.07 -0.14
CA LEU A 203 -18.58 -4.32 1.05
C LEU A 203 -19.83 -3.74 1.72
N ILE A 204 -20.72 -3.09 0.98
CA ILE A 204 -21.91 -2.40 1.51
C ILE A 204 -22.80 -3.35 2.32
N LYS A 205 -22.99 -4.60 1.86
CA LYS A 205 -23.80 -5.60 2.58
C LYS A 205 -23.25 -5.98 3.96
N THR A 206 -21.96 -5.71 4.22
CA THR A 206 -21.28 -6.05 5.49
C THR A 206 -21.21 -4.89 6.48
N CYS A 207 -21.72 -3.71 6.09
CA CYS A 207 -21.72 -2.54 6.95
C CYS A 207 -22.79 -2.64 8.05
N ASP A 208 -22.51 -2.11 9.25
CA ASP A 208 -23.48 -2.01 10.32
C ASP A 208 -24.57 -0.98 10.03
N HIS A 209 -24.20 0.08 9.27
CA HIS A 209 -25.08 1.20 8.99
C HIS A 209 -24.78 1.82 7.63
N ILE A 210 -25.81 2.12 6.86
CA ILE A 210 -25.74 2.75 5.54
C ILE A 210 -26.41 4.09 5.59
N ILE A 211 -25.81 5.09 4.95
CA ILE A 211 -26.41 6.39 4.63
C ILE A 211 -26.41 6.48 3.10
N ASP A 212 -27.57 6.30 2.48
CA ASP A 212 -27.75 6.32 1.04
C ASP A 212 -28.11 7.71 0.55
N LEU A 213 -27.30 8.26 -0.34
CA LEU A 213 -27.47 9.60 -0.91
C LEU A 213 -27.93 9.47 -2.36
N GLY A 214 -28.93 10.28 -2.73
CA GLY A 214 -29.46 10.26 -4.09
C GLY A 214 -30.64 11.22 -4.27
N PRO A 215 -31.57 10.89 -5.21
CA PRO A 215 -31.45 9.82 -6.22
C PRO A 215 -30.50 10.15 -7.35
N GLU A 216 -30.23 11.44 -7.58
CA GLU A 216 -29.39 11.94 -8.68
C GLU A 216 -28.12 12.61 -8.17
N GLY A 217 -27.28 13.12 -9.06
CA GLY A 217 -26.06 13.86 -8.73
C GLY A 217 -26.19 15.38 -9.00
N GLY A 218 -25.21 16.16 -8.55
CA GLY A 218 -25.19 17.61 -8.73
C GLY A 218 -26.30 18.34 -7.96
N ASP A 219 -26.86 19.40 -8.55
CA ASP A 219 -27.86 20.26 -7.91
C ASP A 219 -29.20 19.55 -7.62
N ALA A 220 -29.49 18.43 -8.30
CA ALA A 220 -30.69 17.61 -8.12
C ALA A 220 -30.49 16.40 -7.20
N GLY A 221 -29.31 16.24 -6.62
CA GLY A 221 -28.93 15.09 -5.79
C GLY A 221 -28.41 15.48 -4.42
N GLY A 222 -27.85 14.49 -3.73
CA GLY A 222 -27.23 14.70 -2.42
C GLY A 222 -28.23 14.71 -1.25
N GLU A 223 -29.50 14.35 -1.47
CA GLU A 223 -30.47 14.14 -0.41
C GLU A 223 -30.27 12.76 0.24
N ILE A 224 -30.58 12.65 1.53
CA ILE A 224 -30.59 11.36 2.21
C ILE A 224 -31.87 10.61 1.82
N VAL A 225 -31.68 9.53 1.03
CA VAL A 225 -32.79 8.68 0.54
C VAL A 225 -33.16 7.61 1.55
N ALA A 226 -32.15 6.99 2.16
CA ALA A 226 -32.35 5.94 3.15
C ALA A 226 -31.22 5.93 4.18
N VAL A 227 -31.56 5.55 5.42
CA VAL A 227 -30.61 5.39 6.52
C VAL A 227 -31.00 4.14 7.31
N GLY A 228 -30.03 3.32 7.69
CA GLY A 228 -30.26 2.14 8.51
C GLY A 228 -29.33 0.99 8.20
N THR A 229 -29.66 -0.20 8.72
CA THR A 229 -28.93 -1.42 8.38
C THR A 229 -29.15 -1.81 6.91
N PRO A 230 -28.29 -2.64 6.31
CA PRO A 230 -28.51 -3.15 4.94
C PRO A 230 -29.93 -3.69 4.72
N GLU A 231 -30.49 -4.45 5.67
CA GLU A 231 -31.84 -5.00 5.60
C GLU A 231 -32.93 -3.95 5.66
N GLN A 232 -32.71 -2.85 6.38
CA GLN A 232 -33.64 -1.71 6.44
C GLN A 232 -33.63 -0.92 5.13
N VAL A 233 -32.44 -0.65 4.59
CA VAL A 233 -32.26 0.08 3.33
C VAL A 233 -32.87 -0.70 2.16
N CYS A 234 -32.76 -2.03 2.14
CA CYS A 234 -33.41 -2.90 1.14
C CYS A 234 -34.94 -2.77 1.08
N LYS A 235 -35.59 -2.34 2.16
CA LYS A 235 -37.05 -2.16 2.22
C LYS A 235 -37.51 -0.80 1.67
N ASN A 236 -36.58 0.13 1.46
CA ASN A 236 -36.90 1.45 0.92
C ASN A 236 -36.95 1.38 -0.62
N GLU A 237 -38.15 1.58 -1.19
CA GLU A 237 -38.36 1.54 -2.65
C GLU A 237 -37.71 2.71 -3.41
N LYS A 238 -37.37 3.80 -2.73
CA LYS A 238 -36.67 4.95 -3.31
C LYS A 238 -35.16 4.79 -3.36
N SER A 239 -34.61 3.80 -2.66
CA SER A 239 -33.17 3.55 -2.60
C SER A 239 -32.73 2.65 -3.76
N TYR A 240 -31.95 3.17 -4.69
CA TYR A 240 -31.31 2.37 -5.72
C TYR A 240 -30.32 1.38 -5.11
N THR A 241 -29.54 1.80 -4.13
CA THR A 241 -28.65 0.91 -3.36
C THR A 241 -29.43 -0.24 -2.75
N GLY A 242 -30.56 0.05 -2.09
CA GLY A 242 -31.45 -0.96 -1.51
C GLY A 242 -32.01 -1.95 -2.55
N LEU A 243 -32.40 -1.45 -3.72
CA LEU A 243 -32.93 -2.28 -4.82
C LEU A 243 -31.90 -3.32 -5.29
N PHE A 244 -30.64 -2.91 -5.47
CA PHE A 244 -29.58 -3.82 -5.89
C PHE A 244 -29.12 -4.73 -4.75
N LEU A 245 -29.03 -4.22 -3.53
CA LEU A 245 -28.59 -4.96 -2.34
C LEU A 245 -29.54 -6.11 -1.98
N ARG A 246 -30.85 -5.94 -2.22
CA ARG A 246 -31.87 -6.97 -1.99
C ARG A 246 -31.51 -8.29 -2.68
N LYS A 247 -31.02 -8.23 -3.92
CA LYS A 247 -30.59 -9.42 -4.68
C LYS A 247 -29.41 -10.17 -4.06
N TYR A 248 -28.64 -9.52 -3.22
CA TYR A 248 -27.47 -10.07 -2.53
C TYR A 248 -27.81 -10.66 -1.15
N LEU A 249 -28.87 -10.15 -0.50
CA LEU A 249 -29.29 -10.58 0.84
C LEU A 249 -30.35 -11.72 0.79
N GLU A 250 -31.08 -11.85 -0.30
CA GLU A 250 -32.12 -12.88 -0.50
C GLU A 250 -31.54 -14.26 -1.00
N LYS A 251 -30.21 -14.38 -1.08
CA LYS A 251 -29.51 -15.63 -1.39
C LYS A 251 -29.04 -16.32 -0.11
#